data_6d41fbb0a153eb082e1e26f9ae630ef1
#
_entry.id   6d41fbb0a153eb082e1e26f9ae630ef1
#
_cell.length_a   1.000
_cell.length_b   1.000
_cell.length_c   1.000
_cell.angle_alpha   90.00
_cell.angle_beta   90.00
_cell.angle_gamma   90.00
#
_symmetry.space_group_name_H-M   'P 1'
#
loop_
_entity.id
_entity.type
_entity.pdbx_description
1 polymer ?
#
loop_
_entity_poly.entity_id
_entity_poly.type
_entity_poly.pdbx_seq_one_letter_code
_entity_poly.pdbx_strand_id
1 'polypeptide(L)'
;MEHRIAIVTGAGSGIGRAVALALGEAGWSVALAGRRTEALAATAALASAPVLAIPCDVSDPLSVDALFDRTVQEFGRVDLLFNNAGISTPMVPLDELDVDRIRSLLDVNILGSMLCARAAMRVMKRQAPPGGRIINNGSISADRPRPNSAPYTASKHAITGLTKSIALDGRAHGIAAGQIDIGNAVTDLSTMLGRSTPQADGRAMAEPMMDVAHVARAVVHMAALPPEANIPFMTIMATAMPLFGRG
;
A
#
# COMPACT_ATOMS: atom_id res chain seq x y z
N MET A 1 0.06 22.95 -15.55
CA MET A 1 -0.50 21.81 -14.77
C MET A 1 0.18 21.86 -13.41
N GLU A 2 -0.57 21.86 -12.31
CA GLU A 2 0.03 21.75 -10.98
C GLU A 2 0.82 20.44 -10.87
N HIS A 3 2.04 20.57 -10.40
CA HIS A 3 2.95 19.44 -10.23
C HIS A 3 2.52 18.65 -8.97
N ARG A 4 1.98 17.45 -9.16
CA ARG A 4 1.46 16.61 -8.07
C ARG A 4 2.53 15.65 -7.56
N ILE A 5 2.64 15.52 -6.24
CA ILE A 5 3.69 14.76 -5.57
C ILE A 5 3.10 13.55 -4.85
N ALA A 6 3.65 12.38 -5.13
CA ALA A 6 3.26 11.13 -4.47
C ALA A 6 4.42 10.54 -3.66
N ILE A 7 4.09 9.97 -2.50
CA ILE A 7 4.96 9.05 -1.77
C ILE A 7 4.40 7.64 -1.94
N VAL A 8 5.25 6.70 -2.37
CA VAL A 8 4.89 5.28 -2.49
C VAL A 8 5.80 4.47 -1.57
N THR A 9 5.23 3.85 -0.53
CA THR A 9 5.98 2.95 0.35
C THR A 9 6.05 1.54 -0.23
N GLY A 10 7.18 0.84 -0.01
CA GLY A 10 7.41 -0.46 -0.65
C GLY A 10 7.63 -0.38 -2.16
N ALA A 11 8.15 0.75 -2.67
CA ALA A 11 8.29 1.05 -4.10
C ALA A 11 9.38 0.24 -4.83
N GLY A 12 10.18 -0.54 -4.13
CA GLY A 12 11.29 -1.29 -4.72
C GLY A 12 10.88 -2.55 -5.49
N SER A 13 9.63 -3.02 -5.40
CA SER A 13 9.17 -4.24 -6.10
C SER A 13 7.64 -4.32 -6.17
N GLY A 14 7.13 -5.28 -6.93
CA GLY A 14 5.72 -5.68 -6.96
C GLY A 14 4.75 -4.52 -7.17
N ILE A 15 3.68 -4.47 -6.39
CA ILE A 15 2.61 -3.47 -6.48
C ILE A 15 3.17 -2.05 -6.31
N GLY A 16 4.05 -1.82 -5.31
CA GLY A 16 4.61 -0.49 -5.07
C GLY A 16 5.40 0.05 -6.25
N ARG A 17 6.25 -0.81 -6.88
CA ARG A 17 6.97 -0.45 -8.12
C ARG A 17 6.01 -0.10 -9.24
N ALA A 18 5.03 -0.98 -9.51
CA ALA A 18 4.09 -0.79 -10.61
C ALA A 18 3.26 0.49 -10.43
N VAL A 19 2.80 0.79 -9.21
CA VAL A 19 2.07 2.02 -8.89
C VAL A 19 2.95 3.24 -9.04
N ALA A 20 4.20 3.20 -8.55
CA ALA A 20 5.12 4.33 -8.67
C ALA A 20 5.39 4.70 -10.13
N LEU A 21 5.62 3.71 -10.99
CA LEU A 21 5.84 3.92 -12.43
C LEU A 21 4.58 4.48 -13.10
N ALA A 22 3.42 3.90 -12.85
CA ALA A 22 2.15 4.36 -13.42
C ALA A 22 1.76 5.78 -12.97
N LEU A 23 2.07 6.16 -11.73
CA LEU A 23 1.91 7.55 -11.27
C LEU A 23 2.84 8.49 -12.04
N GLY A 24 4.11 8.10 -12.26
CA GLY A 24 5.04 8.86 -13.09
C GLY A 24 4.53 9.08 -14.52
N GLU A 25 4.04 8.02 -15.18
CA GLU A 25 3.40 8.09 -16.50
C GLU A 25 2.16 9.01 -16.51
N ALA A 26 1.44 9.10 -15.39
CA ALA A 26 0.31 10.01 -15.21
C ALA A 26 0.70 11.44 -14.80
N GLY A 27 2.00 11.79 -14.83
CA GLY A 27 2.51 13.13 -14.60
C GLY A 27 2.76 13.51 -13.13
N TRP A 28 2.90 12.52 -12.24
CA TRP A 28 3.28 12.74 -10.84
C TRP A 28 4.80 12.68 -10.67
N SER A 29 5.36 13.51 -9.77
CA SER A 29 6.68 13.22 -9.20
C SER A 29 6.52 12.27 -8.02
N VAL A 30 7.44 11.31 -7.89
CA VAL A 30 7.26 10.21 -6.94
C VAL A 30 8.47 10.03 -6.02
N ALA A 31 8.24 10.12 -4.71
CA ALA A 31 9.19 9.64 -3.72
C ALA A 31 9.02 8.11 -3.55
N LEU A 32 10.07 7.38 -3.90
CA LEU A 32 10.15 5.93 -3.83
C LEU A 32 10.72 5.54 -2.46
N ALA A 33 9.89 5.00 -1.57
CA ALA A 33 10.31 4.61 -0.22
C ALA A 33 10.39 3.09 -0.05
N GLY A 34 11.44 2.63 0.61
CA GLY A 34 11.65 1.21 0.94
C GLY A 34 13.04 0.95 1.52
N ARG A 35 13.26 -0.22 2.10
CA ARG A 35 14.51 -0.53 2.81
C ARG A 35 15.70 -0.83 1.89
N ARG A 36 15.46 -1.39 0.69
CA ARG A 36 16.50 -1.88 -0.22
C ARG A 36 16.87 -0.81 -1.24
N THR A 37 18.02 -0.18 -1.07
CA THR A 37 18.50 0.93 -1.93
C THR A 37 18.61 0.51 -3.39
N GLU A 38 19.16 -0.68 -3.67
CA GLU A 38 19.34 -1.16 -5.05
C GLU A 38 17.98 -1.40 -5.74
N ALA A 39 16.98 -1.89 -5.00
CA ALA A 39 15.64 -2.11 -5.53
C ALA A 39 14.91 -0.78 -5.85
N LEU A 40 15.14 0.25 -5.03
CA LEU A 40 14.63 1.60 -5.31
C LEU A 40 15.34 2.22 -6.52
N ALA A 41 16.66 2.08 -6.62
CA ALA A 41 17.43 2.54 -7.77
C ALA A 41 17.00 1.85 -9.07
N ALA A 42 16.74 0.55 -9.04
CA ALA A 42 16.21 -0.20 -10.17
C ALA A 42 14.81 0.29 -10.58
N THR A 43 13.95 0.68 -9.62
CA THR A 43 12.66 1.29 -9.95
C THR A 43 12.83 2.69 -10.53
N ALA A 44 13.75 3.50 -9.96
CA ALA A 44 14.03 4.85 -10.44
C ALA A 44 14.56 4.85 -11.89
N ALA A 45 15.37 3.87 -12.23
CA ALA A 45 15.90 3.72 -13.60
C ALA A 45 14.83 3.43 -14.67
N LEU A 46 13.65 2.94 -14.26
CA LEU A 46 12.51 2.67 -15.14
C LEU A 46 11.52 3.82 -15.21
N ALA A 47 11.67 4.84 -14.36
CA ALA A 47 10.72 5.94 -14.24
C ALA A 47 10.84 6.91 -15.42
N SER A 48 9.70 7.36 -15.95
CA SER A 48 9.59 8.37 -17.02
C SER A 48 9.42 9.80 -16.50
N ALA A 49 9.29 9.98 -15.19
CA ALA A 49 9.05 11.25 -14.50
C ALA A 49 10.06 11.46 -13.38
N PRO A 50 10.18 12.68 -12.80
CA PRO A 50 11.05 12.91 -11.65
C PRO A 50 10.73 11.98 -10.49
N VAL A 51 11.76 11.27 -10.01
CA VAL A 51 11.66 10.37 -8.85
C VAL A 51 12.77 10.65 -7.85
N LEU A 52 12.45 10.46 -6.56
CA LEU A 52 13.39 10.56 -5.46
C LEU A 52 13.42 9.22 -4.70
N ALA A 53 14.51 8.49 -4.79
CA ALA A 53 14.69 7.22 -4.05
C ALA A 53 15.15 7.52 -2.62
N ILE A 54 14.37 7.11 -1.62
CA ILE A 54 14.64 7.36 -0.21
C ILE A 54 14.61 6.03 0.55
N PRO A 55 15.75 5.53 1.04
CA PRO A 55 15.76 4.39 1.95
C PRO A 55 14.93 4.71 3.20
N CYS A 56 13.95 3.86 3.49
CA CYS A 56 13.03 4.06 4.61
C CYS A 56 12.59 2.72 5.18
N ASP A 57 12.72 2.54 6.49
CA ASP A 57 12.01 1.53 7.26
C ASP A 57 10.74 2.17 7.84
N VAL A 58 9.57 1.73 7.36
CA VAL A 58 8.29 2.30 7.79
C VAL A 58 7.97 2.00 9.26
N SER A 59 8.61 1.00 9.88
CA SER A 59 8.46 0.67 11.30
C SER A 59 9.28 1.59 12.23
N ASP A 60 10.21 2.37 11.68
CA ASP A 60 11.00 3.36 12.42
C ASP A 60 10.44 4.78 12.26
N PRO A 61 9.96 5.42 13.35
CA PRO A 61 9.42 6.77 13.30
C PRO A 61 10.38 7.82 12.74
N LEU A 62 11.67 7.73 13.06
CA LEU A 62 12.67 8.69 12.57
C LEU A 62 12.91 8.52 11.07
N SER A 63 12.94 7.29 10.60
CA SER A 63 13.06 6.98 9.17
C SER A 63 11.84 7.49 8.38
N VAL A 64 10.65 7.36 8.94
CA VAL A 64 9.42 7.90 8.33
C VAL A 64 9.44 9.43 8.33
N ASP A 65 9.78 10.09 9.44
CA ASP A 65 9.87 11.55 9.48
C ASP A 65 10.89 12.06 8.44
N ALA A 66 12.06 11.45 8.32
CA ALA A 66 13.07 11.79 7.32
C ALA A 66 12.58 11.60 5.87
N LEU A 67 11.77 10.58 5.60
CA LEU A 67 11.14 10.37 4.27
C LEU A 67 10.29 11.57 3.88
N PHE A 68 9.41 12.02 4.76
CA PHE A 68 8.50 13.13 4.48
C PHE A 68 9.24 14.47 4.39
N ASP A 69 10.19 14.73 5.29
CA ASP A 69 11.00 15.95 5.29
C ASP A 69 11.80 16.07 3.99
N ARG A 70 12.47 15.00 3.54
CA ARG A 70 13.20 14.99 2.27
C ARG A 70 12.28 15.14 1.06
N THR A 71 11.09 14.54 1.08
CA THR A 71 10.11 14.72 0.01
C THR A 71 9.66 16.17 -0.09
N VAL A 72 9.35 16.81 1.05
CA VAL A 72 8.96 18.23 1.08
C VAL A 72 10.13 19.13 0.70
N GLN A 73 11.35 18.83 1.13
CA GLN A 73 12.54 19.59 0.74
C GLN A 73 12.76 19.59 -0.77
N GLU A 74 12.57 18.43 -1.43
CA GLU A 74 12.80 18.27 -2.87
C GLU A 74 11.64 18.82 -3.71
N PHE A 75 10.41 18.53 -3.33
CA PHE A 75 9.23 18.76 -4.17
C PHE A 75 8.26 19.82 -3.60
N GLY A 76 8.46 20.28 -2.38
CA GLY A 76 7.67 21.34 -1.74
C GLY A 76 6.38 20.90 -1.06
N ARG A 77 5.82 19.74 -1.40
CA ARG A 77 4.52 19.26 -0.89
C ARG A 77 4.36 17.73 -0.99
N VAL A 78 3.25 17.22 -0.47
CA VAL A 78 2.80 15.83 -0.64
C VAL A 78 1.31 15.81 -0.94
N ASP A 79 0.91 15.35 -2.13
CA ASP A 79 -0.50 15.30 -2.55
C ASP A 79 -1.10 13.90 -2.40
N LEU A 80 -0.25 12.86 -2.47
CA LEU A 80 -0.64 11.47 -2.34
C LEU A 80 0.33 10.68 -1.46
N LEU A 81 -0.20 9.92 -0.53
CA LEU A 81 0.49 8.78 0.07
C LEU A 81 -0.16 7.48 -0.41
N PHE A 82 0.58 6.64 -1.14
CA PHE A 82 0.22 5.23 -1.32
C PHE A 82 0.93 4.39 -0.27
N ASN A 83 0.19 4.02 0.76
CA ASN A 83 0.65 3.32 1.94
C ASN A 83 0.64 1.81 1.66
N ASN A 84 1.70 1.32 1.00
CA ASN A 84 1.74 -0.02 0.41
C ASN A 84 2.76 -0.96 1.06
N ALA A 85 3.77 -0.46 1.76
CA ALA A 85 4.75 -1.31 2.42
C ALA A 85 4.07 -2.36 3.31
N GLY A 86 4.45 -3.62 3.15
CA GLY A 86 3.86 -4.71 3.90
C GLY A 86 4.63 -6.01 3.68
N ILE A 87 4.50 -6.90 4.65
CA ILE A 87 5.08 -8.25 4.62
C ILE A 87 4.01 -9.28 4.96
N SER A 88 4.31 -10.55 4.70
CA SER A 88 3.50 -11.70 5.08
C SER A 88 4.30 -12.63 6.01
N THR A 89 3.60 -13.51 6.68
CA THR A 89 4.19 -14.63 7.44
C THR A 89 4.11 -15.93 6.64
N PRO A 90 4.88 -16.96 7.00
CA PRO A 90 4.62 -18.32 6.52
C PRO A 90 3.18 -18.74 6.78
N MET A 91 2.62 -19.52 5.85
CA MET A 91 1.24 -20.04 5.98
C MET A 91 1.25 -21.32 6.84
N VAL A 92 1.34 -21.15 8.14
CA VAL A 92 1.30 -22.20 9.16
C VAL A 92 0.20 -21.91 10.19
N PRO A 93 -0.30 -22.91 10.94
CA PRO A 93 -1.23 -22.69 12.05
C PRO A 93 -0.71 -21.63 13.01
N LEU A 94 -1.61 -20.89 13.65
CA LEU A 94 -1.25 -19.75 14.50
C LEU A 94 -0.40 -20.15 15.72
N ASP A 95 -0.65 -21.31 16.28
CA ASP A 95 0.06 -21.90 17.43
C ASP A 95 1.47 -22.39 17.07
N GLU A 96 1.77 -22.59 15.78
CA GLU A 96 3.10 -22.96 15.27
C GLU A 96 3.91 -21.75 14.78
N LEU A 97 3.30 -20.57 14.69
CA LEU A 97 3.95 -19.39 14.15
C LEU A 97 4.84 -18.70 15.18
N ASP A 98 6.09 -18.45 14.80
CA ASP A 98 7.06 -17.72 15.59
C ASP A 98 6.56 -16.32 15.96
N VAL A 99 6.65 -15.96 17.26
CA VAL A 99 6.16 -14.68 17.80
C VAL A 99 6.89 -13.48 17.19
N ASP A 100 8.19 -13.60 16.87
CA ASP A 100 8.94 -12.49 16.28
C ASP A 100 8.53 -12.24 14.82
N ARG A 101 8.04 -13.27 14.12
CA ARG A 101 7.40 -13.12 12.80
C ARG A 101 6.08 -12.35 12.92
N ILE A 102 5.28 -12.65 13.95
CA ILE A 102 4.04 -11.91 14.22
C ILE A 102 4.36 -10.44 14.53
N ARG A 103 5.29 -10.17 15.45
CA ARG A 103 5.71 -8.80 15.80
C ARG A 103 6.19 -8.03 14.58
N SER A 104 7.11 -8.59 13.81
CA SER A 104 7.63 -7.95 12.60
C SER A 104 6.52 -7.62 11.60
N LEU A 105 5.52 -8.49 11.44
CA LEU A 105 4.38 -8.22 10.56
C LEU A 105 3.54 -7.07 11.10
N LEU A 106 3.23 -7.04 12.39
CA LEU A 106 2.43 -5.98 13.01
C LEU A 106 3.17 -4.62 12.93
N ASP A 107 4.48 -4.61 13.18
CA ASP A 107 5.32 -3.42 13.11
C ASP A 107 5.32 -2.82 11.70
N VAL A 108 5.47 -3.64 10.65
CA VAL A 108 5.48 -3.14 9.28
C VAL A 108 4.07 -2.80 8.80
N ASN A 109 3.12 -3.75 8.91
CA ASN A 109 1.82 -3.62 8.26
C ASN A 109 0.87 -2.67 8.98
N ILE A 110 0.95 -2.58 10.32
CA ILE A 110 0.05 -1.76 11.14
C ILE A 110 0.76 -0.49 11.59
N LEU A 111 1.79 -0.62 12.44
CA LEU A 111 2.49 0.54 12.99
C LEU A 111 3.10 1.38 11.86
N GLY A 112 3.79 0.77 10.90
CA GLY A 112 4.37 1.47 9.76
C GLY A 112 3.34 2.23 8.93
N SER A 113 2.18 1.62 8.69
CA SER A 113 1.08 2.30 8.00
C SER A 113 0.52 3.49 8.80
N MET A 114 0.42 3.36 10.13
CA MET A 114 0.00 4.46 11.00
C MET A 114 1.03 5.59 11.04
N LEU A 115 2.32 5.27 11.12
CA LEU A 115 3.41 6.27 11.13
C LEU A 115 3.44 7.07 9.82
N CYS A 116 3.35 6.39 8.68
CA CYS A 116 3.30 7.04 7.37
C CYS A 116 2.04 7.92 7.22
N ALA A 117 0.87 7.43 7.63
CA ALA A 117 -0.36 8.20 7.59
C ALA A 117 -0.29 9.44 8.50
N ARG A 118 0.25 9.29 9.73
CA ARG A 118 0.48 10.39 10.67
C ARG A 118 1.39 11.47 10.07
N ALA A 119 2.50 11.09 9.45
CA ALA A 119 3.42 12.01 8.82
C ALA A 119 2.78 12.70 7.61
N ALA A 120 2.06 11.96 6.75
CA ALA A 120 1.31 12.52 5.63
C ALA A 120 0.29 13.56 6.09
N MET A 121 -0.54 13.22 7.06
CA MET A 121 -1.54 14.16 7.60
C MET A 121 -0.90 15.43 8.17
N ARG A 122 0.27 15.31 8.81
CA ARG A 122 1.02 16.45 9.35
C ARG A 122 1.48 17.42 8.25
N VAL A 123 1.99 16.89 7.14
CA VAL A 123 2.41 17.67 5.97
C VAL A 123 1.18 18.26 5.27
N MET A 124 0.19 17.44 4.93
CA MET A 124 -1.02 17.82 4.19
C MET A 124 -1.85 18.91 4.90
N LYS A 125 -1.82 18.95 6.24
CA LYS A 125 -2.48 20.01 7.02
C LYS A 125 -1.75 21.36 6.96
N ARG A 126 -0.42 21.36 6.78
CA ARG A 126 0.44 22.55 6.87
C ARG A 126 0.82 23.16 5.53
N GLN A 127 0.77 22.37 4.45
CA GLN A 127 1.09 22.84 3.10
C GLN A 127 0.04 23.83 2.57
N ALA A 128 0.40 24.60 1.54
CA ALA A 128 -0.49 25.55 0.90
C ALA A 128 -0.67 25.21 -0.60
N PRO A 129 -1.89 24.99 -1.10
CA PRO A 129 -3.12 24.80 -0.31
C PRO A 129 -3.06 23.51 0.52
N PRO A 130 -3.80 23.46 1.66
CA PRO A 130 -3.87 22.24 2.46
C PRO A 130 -4.68 21.16 1.76
N GLY A 131 -4.53 19.92 2.22
CA GLY A 131 -5.25 18.78 1.66
C GLY A 131 -4.33 17.76 1.01
N GLY A 132 -4.91 16.67 0.53
CA GLY A 132 -4.22 15.55 -0.12
C GLY A 132 -5.03 14.26 -0.03
N ARG A 133 -4.41 13.16 -0.41
CA ARG A 133 -5.05 11.85 -0.42
C ARG A 133 -4.14 10.79 0.18
N ILE A 134 -4.72 9.91 1.01
CA ILE A 134 -4.04 8.74 1.56
C ILE A 134 -4.78 7.50 1.03
N ILE A 135 -4.08 6.66 0.27
CA ILE A 135 -4.61 5.38 -0.21
C ILE A 135 -3.86 4.26 0.52
N ASN A 136 -4.58 3.47 1.29
CA ASN A 136 -4.02 2.33 1.99
C ASN A 136 -4.16 1.06 1.15
N ASN A 137 -3.09 0.27 1.07
CA ASN A 137 -3.12 -1.05 0.47
C ASN A 137 -3.74 -2.06 1.44
N GLY A 138 -5.01 -2.36 1.19
CA GLY A 138 -5.76 -3.38 1.88
C GLY A 138 -5.51 -4.79 1.32
N SER A 139 -6.50 -5.65 1.46
CA SER A 139 -6.53 -6.99 0.88
C SER A 139 -7.94 -7.55 0.98
N ILE A 140 -8.33 -8.41 0.05
CA ILE A 140 -9.53 -9.25 0.20
C ILE A 140 -9.49 -10.10 1.50
N SER A 141 -8.30 -10.33 2.08
CA SER A 141 -8.15 -10.98 3.38
C SER A 141 -8.72 -10.17 4.55
N ALA A 142 -9.03 -8.88 4.35
CA ALA A 142 -9.75 -8.07 5.34
C ALA A 142 -11.25 -8.44 5.43
N ASP A 143 -11.76 -9.29 4.55
CA ASP A 143 -13.16 -9.76 4.55
C ASP A 143 -13.23 -11.29 4.42
N ARG A 144 -12.40 -11.88 3.56
CA ARG A 144 -12.37 -13.31 3.25
C ARG A 144 -10.99 -13.91 3.58
N PRO A 145 -10.73 -14.30 4.84
CA PRO A 145 -9.45 -14.86 5.25
C PRO A 145 -9.19 -16.23 4.61
N ARG A 146 -7.92 -16.60 4.58
CA ARG A 146 -7.48 -17.96 4.23
C ARG A 146 -7.02 -18.70 5.49
N PRO A 147 -7.06 -20.03 5.50
CA PRO A 147 -6.38 -20.80 6.54
C PRO A 147 -4.92 -20.38 6.70
N ASN A 148 -4.41 -20.46 7.91
CA ASN A 148 -3.00 -20.19 8.25
C ASN A 148 -2.53 -18.76 7.92
N SER A 149 -3.42 -17.77 7.93
CA SER A 149 -3.09 -16.37 7.62
C SER A 149 -3.47 -15.39 8.73
N ALA A 150 -3.65 -15.84 9.96
CA ALA A 150 -4.22 -15.05 11.05
C ALA A 150 -3.55 -13.69 11.29
N PRO A 151 -2.21 -13.54 11.43
CA PRO A 151 -1.60 -12.23 11.63
C PRO A 151 -1.77 -11.29 10.43
N TYR A 152 -1.64 -11.82 9.22
CA TYR A 152 -1.84 -11.03 7.99
C TYR A 152 -3.29 -10.57 7.89
N THR A 153 -4.26 -11.46 8.09
CA THR A 153 -5.69 -11.16 8.11
C THR A 153 -6.00 -10.08 9.14
N ALA A 154 -5.52 -10.23 10.39
CA ALA A 154 -5.70 -9.24 11.44
C ALA A 154 -5.12 -7.87 11.04
N SER A 155 -3.92 -7.86 10.43
CA SER A 155 -3.30 -6.61 9.97
C SER A 155 -4.16 -5.92 8.91
N LYS A 156 -4.73 -6.65 7.97
CA LYS A 156 -5.57 -6.06 6.90
C LYS A 156 -6.94 -5.58 7.40
N HIS A 157 -7.51 -6.21 8.44
CA HIS A 157 -8.66 -5.66 9.17
C HIS A 157 -8.31 -4.34 9.88
N ALA A 158 -7.12 -4.27 10.52
CA ALA A 158 -6.65 -3.04 11.17
C ALA A 158 -6.51 -1.89 10.17
N ILE A 159 -6.04 -2.14 8.95
CA ILE A 159 -5.96 -1.13 7.88
C ILE A 159 -7.35 -0.58 7.51
N THR A 160 -8.39 -1.42 7.52
CA THR A 160 -9.77 -0.96 7.30
C THR A 160 -10.23 0.02 8.39
N GLY A 161 -9.91 -0.27 9.65
CA GLY A 161 -10.17 0.66 10.76
C GLY A 161 -9.40 1.96 10.63
N LEU A 162 -8.10 1.88 10.32
CA LEU A 162 -7.23 3.02 10.11
C LEU A 162 -7.75 3.94 8.98
N THR A 163 -8.14 3.36 7.84
CA THR A 163 -8.69 4.12 6.70
C THR A 163 -9.92 4.92 7.08
N LYS A 164 -10.86 4.32 7.81
CA LYS A 164 -12.08 4.99 8.29
C LYS A 164 -11.75 6.13 9.25
N SER A 165 -10.79 5.93 10.18
CA SER A 165 -10.37 6.95 11.14
C SER A 165 -9.69 8.13 10.43
N ILE A 166 -8.77 7.88 9.48
CA ILE A 166 -8.13 8.94 8.69
C ILE A 166 -9.17 9.76 7.93
N ALA A 167 -10.19 9.11 7.35
CA ALA A 167 -11.27 9.80 6.63
C ALA A 167 -12.07 10.76 7.53
N LEU A 168 -12.24 10.43 8.80
CA LEU A 168 -12.89 11.29 9.79
C LEU A 168 -11.98 12.45 10.21
N ASP A 169 -10.75 12.15 10.60
CA ASP A 169 -9.79 13.11 11.15
C ASP A 169 -9.25 14.08 10.08
N GLY A 170 -9.21 13.63 8.82
CA GLY A 170 -8.71 14.40 7.67
C GLY A 170 -9.73 15.34 7.05
N ARG A 171 -11.03 15.10 7.26
CA ARG A 171 -12.14 15.78 6.56
C ARG A 171 -12.08 17.32 6.66
N ALA A 172 -11.86 17.84 7.86
CA ALA A 172 -11.78 19.29 8.08
C ALA A 172 -10.56 19.96 7.42
N HIS A 173 -9.63 19.17 6.91
CA HIS A 173 -8.37 19.64 6.32
C HIS A 173 -8.26 19.29 4.83
N GLY A 174 -9.35 18.86 4.18
CA GLY A 174 -9.33 18.46 2.78
C GLY A 174 -8.49 17.21 2.50
N ILE A 175 -8.29 16.33 3.50
CA ILE A 175 -7.55 15.08 3.35
C ILE A 175 -8.54 13.94 3.12
N ALA A 176 -8.50 13.35 1.92
CA ALA A 176 -9.29 12.17 1.58
C ALA A 176 -8.54 10.89 1.97
N ALA A 177 -9.25 9.88 2.46
CA ALA A 177 -8.71 8.55 2.69
C ALA A 177 -9.48 7.50 1.92
N GLY A 178 -8.76 6.56 1.30
CA GLY A 178 -9.31 5.41 0.61
C GLY A 178 -8.48 4.15 0.86
N GLN A 179 -9.08 3.00 0.59
CA GLN A 179 -8.44 1.69 0.67
C GLN A 179 -8.68 0.94 -0.64
N ILE A 180 -7.64 0.29 -1.14
CA ILE A 180 -7.77 -0.64 -2.25
C ILE A 180 -7.53 -2.06 -1.71
N ASP A 181 -8.57 -2.90 -1.76
CA ASP A 181 -8.49 -4.31 -1.39
C ASP A 181 -8.12 -5.14 -2.60
N ILE A 182 -6.90 -5.68 -2.55
CA ILE A 182 -6.29 -6.36 -3.69
C ILE A 182 -6.37 -7.87 -3.48
N GLY A 183 -6.85 -8.57 -4.52
CA GLY A 183 -6.75 -10.01 -4.62
C GLY A 183 -5.35 -10.46 -5.05
N ASN A 184 -5.24 -11.64 -5.66
CA ASN A 184 -3.94 -12.13 -6.13
C ASN A 184 -3.47 -11.35 -7.36
N ALA A 185 -2.40 -10.58 -7.21
CA ALA A 185 -1.69 -9.93 -8.31
C ALA A 185 -0.33 -10.59 -8.52
N VAL A 186 0.13 -10.72 -9.75
CA VAL A 186 1.45 -11.28 -10.08
C VAL A 186 2.52 -10.34 -9.59
N THR A 187 3.29 -10.76 -8.59
CA THR A 187 4.44 -10.04 -8.03
C THR A 187 5.50 -11.06 -7.62
N ASP A 188 6.74 -10.64 -7.40
CA ASP A 188 7.79 -11.52 -6.91
C ASP A 188 7.38 -12.23 -5.60
N LEU A 189 6.63 -11.55 -4.74
CA LEU A 189 6.13 -12.11 -3.48
C LEU A 189 5.02 -13.15 -3.70
N SER A 190 4.17 -12.97 -4.70
CA SER A 190 2.98 -13.79 -4.92
C SER A 190 3.21 -14.98 -5.86
N THR A 191 4.32 -15.02 -6.61
CA THR A 191 4.64 -16.15 -7.49
C THR A 191 4.77 -17.47 -6.74
N MET A 192 5.15 -17.43 -5.46
CA MET A 192 5.14 -18.60 -4.58
C MET A 192 3.71 -19.00 -4.16
N LEU A 193 2.78 -18.05 -4.02
CA LEU A 193 1.37 -18.29 -3.65
C LEU A 193 0.54 -18.85 -4.81
N GLY A 194 0.91 -18.57 -6.06
CA GLY A 194 0.20 -19.03 -7.26
C GLY A 194 0.27 -20.55 -7.49
N ARG A 195 1.11 -21.29 -6.75
CA ARG A 195 1.29 -22.74 -6.97
C ARG A 195 0.36 -23.61 -6.12
N SER A 196 0.04 -23.21 -4.90
CA SER A 196 -0.84 -23.98 -4.01
C SER A 196 -1.25 -23.13 -2.81
N THR A 197 -2.52 -22.80 -2.70
CA THR A 197 -3.08 -22.01 -1.58
C THR A 197 -4.05 -22.88 -0.78
N PRO A 198 -3.91 -23.00 0.55
CA PRO A 198 -4.86 -23.73 1.39
C PRO A 198 -6.27 -23.14 1.27
N GLN A 199 -7.25 -24.01 1.11
CA GLN A 199 -8.67 -23.68 1.06
C GLN A 199 -9.36 -24.06 2.38
N ALA A 200 -10.54 -23.48 2.64
CA ALA A 200 -11.31 -23.75 3.87
C ALA A 200 -11.72 -25.22 4.03
N ASP A 201 -11.85 -25.95 2.93
CA ASP A 201 -12.19 -27.37 2.91
C ASP A 201 -10.97 -28.31 3.07
N GLY A 202 -9.79 -27.75 3.39
CA GLY A 202 -8.55 -28.51 3.58
C GLY A 202 -7.80 -28.85 2.31
N ARG A 203 -8.35 -28.58 1.12
CA ARG A 203 -7.65 -28.78 -0.15
C ARG A 203 -6.64 -27.67 -0.39
N ALA A 204 -5.66 -27.93 -1.26
CA ALA A 204 -4.77 -26.91 -1.76
C ALA A 204 -5.06 -26.67 -3.25
N MET A 205 -5.22 -25.42 -3.65
CA MET A 205 -5.59 -25.04 -5.00
C MET A 205 -4.76 -23.86 -5.51
N ALA A 206 -4.33 -23.91 -6.78
CA ALA A 206 -3.79 -22.74 -7.44
C ALA A 206 -4.90 -21.69 -7.65
N GLU A 207 -4.70 -20.48 -7.17
CA GLU A 207 -5.68 -19.42 -7.34
C GLU A 207 -5.33 -18.55 -8.55
N PRO A 208 -6.35 -18.10 -9.31
CA PRO A 208 -6.15 -17.15 -10.40
C PRO A 208 -5.48 -15.87 -9.91
N MET A 209 -4.62 -15.33 -10.76
CA MET A 209 -3.87 -14.09 -10.51
C MET A 209 -4.15 -13.09 -11.62
N MET A 210 -4.04 -11.80 -11.32
CA MET A 210 -4.14 -10.71 -12.30
C MET A 210 -2.79 -10.03 -12.50
N ASP A 211 -2.62 -9.38 -13.64
CA ASP A 211 -1.47 -8.52 -13.89
C ASP A 211 -1.48 -7.34 -12.89
N VAL A 212 -0.32 -7.06 -12.30
CA VAL A 212 -0.12 -5.95 -11.36
C VAL A 212 -0.44 -4.58 -11.98
N ALA A 213 -0.33 -4.45 -13.30
CA ALA A 213 -0.70 -3.23 -14.03
C ALA A 213 -2.17 -2.85 -13.84
N HIS A 214 -3.08 -3.81 -13.61
CA HIS A 214 -4.47 -3.50 -13.29
C HIS A 214 -4.61 -2.79 -11.94
N VAL A 215 -3.83 -3.24 -10.94
CA VAL A 215 -3.77 -2.58 -9.62
C VAL A 215 -3.21 -1.17 -9.75
N ALA A 216 -2.13 -1.01 -10.51
CA ALA A 216 -1.51 0.31 -10.72
C ALA A 216 -2.49 1.31 -11.35
N ARG A 217 -3.21 0.91 -12.40
CA ARG A 217 -4.26 1.76 -13.02
C ARG A 217 -5.39 2.12 -12.05
N ALA A 218 -5.81 1.18 -11.20
CA ALA A 218 -6.84 1.43 -10.19
C ALA A 218 -6.38 2.47 -9.16
N VAL A 219 -5.14 2.39 -8.69
CA VAL A 219 -4.56 3.38 -7.75
C VAL A 219 -4.42 4.75 -8.42
N VAL A 220 -3.96 4.82 -9.67
CA VAL A 220 -3.90 6.07 -10.46
C VAL A 220 -5.29 6.68 -10.60
N HIS A 221 -6.33 5.88 -10.89
CA HIS A 221 -7.71 6.35 -10.96
C HIS A 221 -8.17 6.95 -9.61
N MET A 222 -7.94 6.25 -8.50
CA MET A 222 -8.26 6.78 -7.16
C MET A 222 -7.51 8.08 -6.86
N ALA A 223 -6.24 8.16 -7.24
CA ALA A 223 -5.37 9.32 -7.02
C ALA A 223 -5.78 10.54 -7.86
N ALA A 224 -6.33 10.31 -9.06
CA ALA A 224 -6.71 11.36 -10.01
C ALA A 224 -8.05 12.03 -9.72
N LEU A 225 -8.85 11.50 -8.80
CA LEU A 225 -10.14 12.10 -8.43
C LEU A 225 -9.95 13.52 -7.90
N PRO A 226 -10.88 14.44 -8.21
CA PRO A 226 -10.85 15.80 -7.69
C PRO A 226 -11.04 15.80 -6.15
N PRO A 227 -10.68 16.89 -5.47
CA PRO A 227 -10.71 16.94 -3.99
C PRO A 227 -12.09 16.66 -3.37
N GLU A 228 -13.17 17.00 -4.06
CA GLU A 228 -14.55 16.79 -3.60
C GLU A 228 -15.06 15.37 -3.79
N ALA A 229 -14.32 14.52 -4.51
CA ALA A 229 -14.67 13.13 -4.74
C ALA A 229 -13.67 12.15 -4.15
N ASN A 230 -14.15 11.05 -3.58
CA ASN A 230 -13.32 10.01 -3.01
C ASN A 230 -13.90 8.62 -3.28
N ILE A 231 -13.03 7.63 -3.42
CA ILE A 231 -13.37 6.21 -3.37
C ILE A 231 -12.92 5.67 -2.01
N PRO A 232 -13.83 5.50 -1.05
CA PRO A 232 -13.46 5.06 0.30
C PRO A 232 -12.92 3.64 0.30
N PHE A 233 -13.53 2.74 -0.49
CA PHE A 233 -13.12 1.33 -0.63
C PHE A 233 -13.28 0.89 -2.08
N MET A 234 -12.25 0.21 -2.59
CA MET A 234 -12.25 -0.41 -3.90
C MET A 234 -11.70 -1.83 -3.78
N THR A 235 -12.38 -2.81 -4.34
CA THR A 235 -11.88 -4.19 -4.44
C THR A 235 -11.51 -4.49 -5.89
N ILE A 236 -10.28 -5.01 -6.11
CA ILE A 236 -9.80 -5.45 -7.41
C ILE A 236 -9.18 -6.84 -7.29
N MET A 237 -9.59 -7.76 -8.16
CA MET A 237 -9.10 -9.14 -8.16
C MET A 237 -9.21 -9.78 -9.53
N ALA A 238 -8.56 -10.93 -9.73
CA ALA A 238 -8.75 -11.72 -10.94
C ALA A 238 -10.21 -12.19 -11.04
N THR A 239 -10.82 -12.06 -12.23
CA THR A 239 -12.24 -12.41 -12.46
C THR A 239 -12.57 -13.84 -12.04
N ALA A 240 -11.67 -14.77 -12.29
CA ALA A 240 -11.87 -16.20 -11.96
C ALA A 240 -11.54 -16.54 -10.49
N MET A 241 -11.16 -15.54 -9.66
CA MET A 241 -10.84 -15.79 -8.26
C MET A 241 -12.12 -16.02 -7.46
N PRO A 242 -12.23 -17.14 -6.70
CA PRO A 242 -13.44 -17.46 -5.94
C PRO A 242 -13.53 -16.62 -4.66
N LEU A 243 -13.95 -15.37 -4.77
CA LEU A 243 -14.21 -14.50 -3.60
C LEU A 243 -15.61 -14.77 -3.03
N PHE A 244 -16.60 -14.74 -3.90
CA PHE A 244 -17.99 -15.07 -3.58
C PHE A 244 -18.19 -16.60 -3.71
N GLY A 245 -18.90 -17.22 -2.76
CA GLY A 245 -19.09 -18.67 -2.76
C GLY A 245 -17.92 -19.47 -2.14
N ARG A 246 -16.96 -18.83 -1.52
CA ARG A 246 -16.10 -19.48 -0.53
C ARG A 246 -16.97 -19.76 0.69
N GLY A 247 -17.46 -20.98 0.78
CA GLY A 247 -18.19 -21.49 1.93
C GLY A 247 -17.31 -21.79 3.09
#